data_117c3634d5f7c00e6cc2986ce96bb7f0
#
_entry.id   117c3634d5f7c00e6cc2986ce96bb7f0
#
_cell.length_a   1.000
_cell.length_b   1.000
_cell.length_c   1.000
_cell.angle_alpha   90.00
_cell.angle_beta   90.00
_cell.angle_gamma   90.00
#
_symmetry.space_group_name_H-M   'P 1'
#
loop_
_entity.id
_entity.type
_entity.pdbx_description
1 polymer ?
#
loop_
_entity_poly.entity_id
_entity_poly.type
_entity_poly.pdbx_seq_one_letter_code
_entity_poly.pdbx_strand_id
1 'polypeptide(L)' 'MVAIYVRWIRAGRMVLEDVPEKWREAVRIALGAE' A
#
# COMPACT_ATOMS: atom_id res chain seq x y z
N MET A 1 -0.61 9.24 -4.24
CA MET A 1 -1.60 8.20 -3.93
C MET A 1 -0.99 6.96 -3.34
N VAL A 2 0.05 6.44 -3.98
CA VAL A 2 0.70 5.25 -3.45
C VAL A 2 1.27 5.48 -2.06
N ALA A 3 1.86 6.64 -1.82
CA ALA A 3 2.46 6.94 -0.53
C ALA A 3 1.44 6.92 0.61
N ILE A 4 0.21 7.35 0.34
CA ILE A 4 -0.84 7.33 1.34
C ILE A 4 -1.22 5.90 1.70
N TYR A 5 -1.33 5.04 0.70
CA TYR A 5 -1.65 3.64 0.94
C TYR A 5 -0.56 2.97 1.78
N VAL A 6 0.70 3.21 1.41
CA VAL A 6 1.82 2.63 2.15
C VAL A 6 1.78 3.07 3.61
N ARG A 7 1.55 4.36 3.82
CA ARG A 7 1.51 4.93 5.15
C ARG A 7 0.41 4.27 6.00
N TRP A 8 -0.79 4.12 5.42
CA TRP A 8 -1.90 3.54 6.16
C TRP A 8 -1.70 2.07 6.44
N ILE A 9 -1.10 1.35 5.48
CA ILE A 9 -0.84 -0.07 5.70
C ILE A 9 0.18 -0.25 6.82
N ARG A 10 1.22 0.57 6.84
CA ARG A 10 2.24 0.48 7.88
C ARG A 10 1.68 0.89 9.23
N ALA A 11 0.69 1.76 9.24
CA ALA A 11 0.04 2.17 10.46
C ALA A 11 -0.98 1.15 10.97
N GLY A 12 -1.22 0.10 10.19
CA GLY A 12 -2.20 -0.92 10.57
C GLY A 12 -3.63 -0.51 10.34
N ARG A 13 -3.85 0.52 9.52
CA ARG A 13 -5.19 1.04 9.27
C ARG A 13 -5.88 0.39 8.09
N MET A 14 -5.11 -0.25 7.23
CA MET A 14 -5.66 -0.98 6.10
C MET A 14 -4.70 -2.09 5.72
N VAL A 15 -5.17 -3.01 4.91
CA VAL A 15 -4.34 -4.09 4.41
C VAL A 15 -4.18 -3.95 2.91
N LEU A 16 -3.18 -4.63 2.35
CA LEU A 16 -2.90 -4.54 0.92
C LEU A 16 -4.12 -4.88 0.07
N GLU A 17 -4.94 -5.80 0.53
CA GLU A 17 -6.13 -6.21 -0.20
C GLU A 17 -7.16 -5.10 -0.31
N ASP A 18 -7.09 -4.10 0.56
CA ASP A 18 -8.00 -2.96 0.50
C ASP A 18 -7.61 -1.98 -0.59
N VAL A 19 -6.40 -2.10 -1.10
CA VAL A 19 -5.92 -1.20 -2.15
C VAL A 19 -6.53 -1.63 -3.49
N PRO A 20 -7.04 -0.68 -4.29
CA PRO A 20 -7.56 -1.03 -5.61
C PRO A 20 -6.50 -1.78 -6.41
N GLU A 21 -6.93 -2.73 -7.19
CA GLU A 21 -6.01 -3.56 -7.97
C GLU A 21 -5.07 -2.72 -8.82
N LYS A 22 -5.58 -1.61 -9.29
CA LYS A 22 -4.83 -0.68 -10.13
C LYS A 22 -3.55 -0.20 -9.46
N TRP A 23 -3.59 -0.01 -8.14
CA TRP A 23 -2.46 0.51 -7.37
C TRP A 23 -1.77 -0.54 -6.53
N ARG A 24 -2.35 -1.72 -6.44
CA ARG A 24 -1.87 -2.75 -5.51
C ARG A 24 -0.42 -3.14 -5.79
N GLU A 25 -0.09 -3.31 -7.06
CA GLU A 25 1.27 -3.70 -7.41
C GLU A 25 2.28 -2.64 -7.00
N ALA A 26 1.96 -1.38 -7.28
CA ALA A 26 2.85 -0.28 -6.94
C ALA A 26 3.03 -0.17 -5.42
N VAL A 27 1.94 -0.36 -4.68
CA VAL A 27 2.00 -0.31 -3.23
C VAL A 27 2.83 -1.46 -2.68
N ARG A 28 2.64 -2.64 -3.24
CA ARG A 28 3.39 -3.81 -2.81
C ARG A 28 4.89 -3.61 -3.01
N ILE A 29 5.25 -3.06 -4.15
CA ILE A 29 6.66 -2.79 -4.44
C ILE A 29 7.22 -1.75 -3.48
N ALA A 30 6.45 -0.70 -3.23
CA ALA A 30 6.88 0.36 -2.32
C ALA A 30 7.08 -0.17 -0.91
N LEU A 31 6.19 -1.05 -0.46
CA LEU A 31 6.33 -1.65 0.86
C LEU A 31 7.58 -2.52 0.94
N GLY A 32 7.85 -3.26 -0.13
CA GLY A 32 9.02 -4.12 -0.16
C GLY A 32 10.33 -3.35 -0.24
N ALA A 33 10.29 -2.13 -0.78
CA ALA A 33 11.49 -1.31 -0.91
C ALA A 33 11.88 -0.66 0.42
N GLU A 34 10.97 -0.62 1.36
CA GLU A 34 11.23 -0.05 2.67
C GLU A 34 11.88 -1.10 3.56
#